data_fe5d70ab8423e6f9135be454cc260903
#
_entry.id   fe5d70ab8423e6f9135be454cc260903
#
_cell.length_a   1.000
_cell.length_b   1.000
_cell.length_c   1.000
_cell.angle_alpha   90.00
_cell.angle_beta   90.00
_cell.angle_gamma   90.00
#
_symmetry.space_group_name_H-M   'P 1'
#
loop_
_entity.id
_entity.type
_entity.pdbx_description
1 polymer ?
#
loop_
_entity_poly.entity_id
_entity_poly.type
_entity_poly.pdbx_seq_one_letter_code
_entity_poly.pdbx_strand_id
1 'polypeptide(L)'
;MCIRDRDGSANPYLLQASVLAAGLYGLKNKIDPGEPLTCNMYTDYKKYPNLPKLPNELQDSLELLKNNKEMNEAFGKETINSYIKLRKSEINEFDNKENFDKSKPVTQWERQNTLDC
;
A
#
# COMPACT_ATOMS: atom_id res chain seq x y z
N MET A 1 -10.96 6.45 -18.05
CA MET A 1 -11.26 5.33 -17.13
C MET A 1 -10.03 5.15 -16.26
N CYS A 2 -10.09 5.51 -14.99
CA CYS A 2 -8.97 5.29 -14.09
C CYS A 2 -8.95 3.81 -13.73
N ILE A 3 -8.09 3.06 -14.37
CA ILE A 3 -7.78 1.70 -13.94
C ILE A 3 -7.07 1.83 -12.60
N ARG A 4 -7.66 1.29 -11.55
CA ARG A 4 -7.00 1.15 -10.27
C ARG A 4 -6.00 0.02 -10.42
N ASP A 5 -4.81 0.40 -10.82
CA ASP A 5 -3.71 -0.52 -10.89
C ASP A 5 -3.26 -0.84 -9.46
N ARG A 6 -3.33 -2.11 -9.11
CA ARG A 6 -2.88 -2.63 -7.83
C ARG A 6 -1.66 -3.50 -8.10
N ASP A 7 -0.74 -3.50 -7.14
CA ASP A 7 0.41 -4.37 -7.19
C ASP A 7 -0.05 -5.82 -7.33
N GLY A 8 0.47 -6.52 -8.33
CA GLY A 8 0.15 -7.94 -8.57
C GLY A 8 0.55 -8.88 -7.44
N SER A 9 1.48 -8.45 -6.58
CA SER A 9 1.90 -9.19 -5.38
C SER A 9 1.02 -8.95 -4.15
N ALA A 10 0.01 -8.09 -4.25
CA ALA A 10 -0.90 -7.82 -3.14
C ALA A 10 -1.80 -9.01 -2.86
N ASN A 11 -1.88 -9.45 -1.59
CA ASN A 11 -2.81 -10.49 -1.18
C ASN A 11 -4.25 -10.07 -1.49
N PRO A 12 -4.99 -10.81 -2.35
CA PRO A 12 -6.31 -10.39 -2.84
C PRO A 12 -7.36 -10.29 -1.74
N TYR A 13 -7.29 -11.15 -0.72
CA TYR A 13 -8.24 -11.14 0.40
C TYR A 13 -8.03 -9.93 1.30
N LEU A 14 -6.77 -9.65 1.68
CA LEU A 14 -6.45 -8.50 2.52
C LEU A 14 -6.68 -7.18 1.77
N LEU A 15 -6.42 -7.14 0.49
CA LEU A 15 -6.67 -5.97 -0.35
C LEU A 15 -8.16 -5.61 -0.36
N GLN A 16 -9.02 -6.58 -0.67
CA GLN A 16 -10.47 -6.37 -0.72
C GLN A 16 -11.02 -5.97 0.64
N ALA A 17 -10.59 -6.67 1.70
CA ALA A 17 -11.01 -6.35 3.06
C ALA A 17 -10.59 -4.93 3.48
N SER A 18 -9.37 -4.50 3.12
CA SER A 18 -8.88 -3.15 3.44
C SER A 18 -9.66 -2.06 2.72
N VAL A 19 -9.98 -2.27 1.44
CA VAL A 19 -10.80 -1.32 0.67
C VAL A 19 -12.20 -1.21 1.25
N LEU A 20 -12.79 -2.36 1.63
CA LEU A 20 -14.12 -2.38 2.25
C LEU A 20 -14.11 -1.69 3.61
N ALA A 21 -13.13 -1.97 4.47
CA ALA A 21 -12.99 -1.35 5.77
C ALA A 21 -12.85 0.18 5.66
N ALA A 22 -11.99 0.65 4.75
CA ALA A 22 -11.82 2.08 4.48
C ALA A 22 -13.10 2.74 3.96
N GLY A 23 -13.82 2.07 3.05
CA GLY A 23 -15.09 2.55 2.51
C GLY A 23 -16.17 2.66 3.59
N LEU A 24 -16.31 1.64 4.43
CA LEU A 24 -17.25 1.65 5.56
C LEU A 24 -16.94 2.76 6.58
N TYR A 25 -15.65 2.97 6.85
CA TYR A 25 -15.21 4.09 7.70
C TYR A 25 -15.61 5.43 7.12
N GLY A 26 -15.38 5.66 5.83
CA GLY A 26 -15.79 6.88 5.13
C GLY A 26 -17.29 7.13 5.21
N LEU A 27 -18.11 6.11 4.95
CA LEU A 27 -19.57 6.18 5.04
C LEU A 27 -20.05 6.45 6.47
N LYS A 28 -19.52 5.73 7.45
CA LYS A 28 -19.89 5.89 8.88
C LYS A 28 -19.60 7.29 9.40
N ASN A 29 -18.48 7.88 8.98
CA ASN A 29 -18.06 9.21 9.41
C ASN A 29 -18.51 10.32 8.45
N LYS A 30 -19.27 9.99 7.39
CA LYS A 30 -19.77 10.95 6.39
C LYS A 30 -18.64 11.82 5.82
N ILE A 31 -17.51 11.19 5.51
CA ILE A 31 -16.35 11.89 4.96
C ILE A 31 -16.64 12.33 3.53
N ASP A 32 -16.56 13.63 3.30
CA ASP A 32 -16.68 14.19 1.96
C ASP A 32 -15.40 13.90 1.17
N PRO A 33 -15.46 13.24 0.00
CA PRO A 33 -14.30 12.99 -0.84
C PRO A 33 -13.74 14.25 -1.53
N GLY A 34 -14.44 15.37 -1.45
CA GLY A 34 -14.08 16.61 -2.12
C GLY A 34 -14.43 16.61 -3.62
N GLU A 35 -13.99 17.66 -4.32
CA GLU A 35 -14.25 17.84 -5.75
C GLU A 35 -13.52 16.77 -6.60
N PRO A 36 -14.20 16.24 -7.63
CA PRO A 36 -13.59 15.22 -8.49
C PRO A 36 -12.46 15.83 -9.35
N LEU A 37 -11.36 15.12 -9.45
CA LEU A 37 -10.27 15.46 -10.35
C LEU A 37 -10.56 14.94 -11.76
N THR A 38 -10.79 15.84 -12.70
CA THR A 38 -11.11 15.51 -14.11
C THR A 38 -9.88 15.56 -15.03
N CYS A 39 -8.69 15.61 -14.47
CA CYS A 39 -7.42 15.69 -15.21
C CYS A 39 -6.70 14.34 -15.30
N ASN A 40 -5.75 14.25 -16.21
CA ASN A 40 -4.86 13.11 -16.32
C ASN A 40 -3.73 13.22 -15.29
N MET A 41 -3.82 12.50 -14.18
CA MET A 41 -2.84 12.56 -13.11
C MET A 41 -1.43 12.05 -13.49
N TYR A 42 -1.26 11.32 -14.57
CA TYR A 42 0.06 10.93 -15.06
C TYR A 42 0.84 12.11 -15.63
N THR A 43 0.15 13.09 -16.25
CA THR A 43 0.76 14.27 -16.85
C THR A 43 0.62 15.52 -15.99
N ASP A 44 -0.49 15.64 -15.28
CA ASP A 44 -0.91 16.87 -14.62
C ASP A 44 -0.64 16.89 -13.10
N TYR A 45 -0.06 15.83 -12.53
CA TYR A 45 0.18 15.72 -11.09
C TYR A 45 0.96 16.91 -10.50
N LYS A 46 1.83 17.55 -11.29
CA LYS A 46 2.60 18.72 -10.87
C LYS A 46 1.74 19.96 -10.62
N LYS A 47 0.54 20.02 -11.21
CA LYS A 47 -0.40 21.12 -11.03
C LYS A 47 -1.12 21.06 -9.67
N TYR A 48 -1.03 19.92 -8.98
CA TYR A 48 -1.72 19.65 -7.72
C TYR A 48 -0.74 19.26 -6.59
N PRO A 49 0.15 20.17 -6.17
CA PRO A 49 1.21 19.85 -5.21
C PRO A 49 0.67 19.50 -3.81
N ASN A 50 -0.55 19.95 -3.50
CA ASN A 50 -1.18 19.76 -2.18
C ASN A 50 -1.95 18.45 -2.04
N LEU A 51 -2.02 17.62 -3.08
CA LEU A 51 -2.66 16.32 -2.97
C LEU A 51 -1.84 15.39 -2.07
N PRO A 52 -2.50 14.65 -1.18
CA PRO A 52 -1.83 13.62 -0.38
C PRO A 52 -1.14 12.60 -1.29
N LYS A 53 0.10 12.28 -0.98
CA LYS A 53 0.87 11.27 -1.71
C LYS A 53 0.86 9.97 -0.91
N LEU A 54 0.79 8.86 -1.63
CA LEU A 54 1.02 7.56 -1.04
C LEU A 54 2.51 7.40 -0.68
N PRO A 55 2.83 6.62 0.35
CA PRO A 55 4.22 6.27 0.66
C PRO A 55 4.88 5.60 -0.54
N ASN A 56 6.16 5.91 -0.77
CA ASN A 56 6.94 5.29 -1.84
C ASN A 56 7.57 3.97 -1.40
N GLU A 57 7.83 3.83 -0.10
CA GLU A 57 8.51 2.67 0.47
C GLU A 57 7.53 1.81 1.28
N LEU A 58 7.75 0.49 1.24
CA LEU A 58 6.95 -0.45 2.01
C LEU A 58 7.07 -0.19 3.52
N GLN A 59 8.25 0.18 4.00
CA GLN A 59 8.49 0.47 5.41
C GLN A 59 7.62 1.62 5.93
N ASP A 60 7.51 2.71 5.17
CA ASP A 60 6.66 3.86 5.52
C ASP A 60 5.18 3.46 5.55
N SER A 61 4.77 2.63 4.58
CA SER A 61 3.41 2.09 4.52
C SER A 61 3.07 1.24 5.76
N LEU A 62 4.02 0.42 6.22
CA LEU A 62 3.84 -0.41 7.42
C LEU A 62 3.75 0.42 8.71
N GLU A 63 4.49 1.54 8.78
CA GLU A 63 4.39 2.46 9.92
C GLU A 63 3.02 3.17 9.95
N LEU A 64 2.54 3.61 8.81
CA LEU A 64 1.19 4.18 8.70
C LEU A 64 0.12 3.17 9.11
N LEU A 65 0.22 1.92 8.64
CA LEU A 65 -0.71 0.85 9.01
C LEU A 65 -0.69 0.58 10.51
N LYS A 66 0.49 0.51 11.13
CA LYS A 66 0.66 0.29 12.57
C LYS A 66 -0.05 1.34 13.42
N ASN A 67 -0.01 2.59 12.97
CA ASN A 67 -0.55 3.74 13.69
C ASN A 67 -2.02 4.04 13.32
N ASN A 68 -2.56 3.36 12.33
CA ASN A 68 -3.94 3.57 11.89
C ASN A 68 -4.92 2.86 12.84
N LYS A 69 -5.69 3.64 13.61
CA LYS A 69 -6.65 3.12 14.59
C LYS A 69 -7.79 2.37 13.93
N GLU A 70 -8.30 2.87 12.85
CA GLU A 70 -9.45 2.34 12.12
C GLU A 70 -9.15 0.95 11.54
N MET A 71 -7.97 0.78 10.97
CA MET A 71 -7.53 -0.52 10.48
C MET A 71 -7.25 -1.50 11.63
N ASN A 72 -6.68 -1.02 12.74
CA ASN A 72 -6.48 -1.85 13.94
C ASN A 72 -7.81 -2.32 14.56
N GLU A 73 -8.86 -1.51 14.50
CA GLU A 73 -10.21 -1.89 14.95
C GLU A 73 -10.86 -2.89 13.97
N ALA A 74 -10.72 -2.66 12.66
CA ALA A 74 -11.34 -3.50 11.63
C ALA A 74 -10.74 -4.90 11.54
N PHE A 75 -9.42 -5.03 11.62
CA PHE A 75 -8.70 -6.30 11.43
C PHE A 75 -8.25 -6.96 12.73
N GLY A 76 -8.27 -6.22 13.82
CA GLY A 76 -7.66 -6.63 15.09
C GLY A 76 -6.15 -6.39 15.12
N LYS A 77 -5.71 -5.90 16.26
CA LYS A 77 -4.32 -5.48 16.48
C LYS A 77 -3.31 -6.62 16.31
N GLU A 78 -3.69 -7.82 16.65
CA GLU A 78 -2.87 -9.02 16.54
C GLU A 78 -2.61 -9.39 15.07
N THR A 79 -3.64 -9.34 14.23
CA THR A 79 -3.54 -9.58 12.78
C THR A 79 -2.63 -8.56 12.11
N ILE A 80 -2.81 -7.26 12.43
CA ILE A 80 -1.96 -6.19 11.92
C ILE A 80 -0.50 -6.37 12.34
N ASN A 81 -0.25 -6.72 13.60
CA ASN A 81 1.11 -6.94 14.09
C ASN A 81 1.78 -8.16 13.41
N SER A 82 1.04 -9.23 13.20
CA SER A 82 1.53 -10.42 12.50
C SER A 82 1.88 -10.11 11.04
N TYR A 83 1.02 -9.37 10.35
CA TYR A 83 1.27 -8.90 8.99
C TYR A 83 2.52 -8.02 8.91
N ILE A 84 2.64 -7.03 9.81
CA ILE A 84 3.81 -6.14 9.87
C ILE A 84 5.09 -6.92 10.12
N LYS A 85 5.05 -7.90 11.04
CA LYS A 85 6.22 -8.75 11.33
C LYS A 85 6.67 -9.53 10.10
N LEU A 86 5.73 -10.12 9.36
CA LEU A 86 6.02 -10.85 8.13
C LEU A 86 6.68 -9.94 7.09
N ARG A 87 6.07 -8.78 6.80
CA ARG A 87 6.60 -7.84 5.80
C ARG A 87 7.95 -7.24 6.19
N LYS A 88 8.19 -6.99 7.48
CA LYS A 88 9.53 -6.58 7.95
C LYS A 88 10.60 -7.65 7.76
N SER A 89 10.23 -8.93 7.90
CA SER A 89 11.16 -10.03 7.61
C SER A 89 11.56 -10.04 6.13
N GLU A 90 10.61 -9.81 5.23
CA GLU A 90 10.86 -9.72 3.78
C GLU A 90 11.75 -8.53 3.41
N ILE A 91 11.51 -7.34 4.02
CA ILE A 91 12.37 -6.17 3.85
C ILE A 91 13.80 -6.48 4.27
N ASN A 92 13.98 -7.07 5.45
CA ASN A 92 15.30 -7.43 5.96
C ASN A 92 16.00 -8.46 5.05
N GLU A 93 15.28 -9.42 4.52
CA GLU A 93 15.82 -10.39 3.58
C GLU A 93 16.24 -9.72 2.27
N PHE A 94 15.43 -8.80 1.77
CA PHE A 94 15.74 -8.02 0.57
C PHE A 94 16.99 -7.16 0.77
N ASP A 95 17.09 -6.44 1.87
CA ASP A 95 18.23 -5.53 2.15
C ASP A 95 19.55 -6.26 2.43
N ASN A 96 19.49 -7.47 2.98
CA ASN A 96 20.68 -8.26 3.31
C ASN A 96 21.29 -9.02 2.11
N LYS A 97 20.63 -9.07 0.98
CA LYS A 97 21.18 -9.70 -0.23
C LYS A 97 22.07 -8.71 -0.96
N GLU A 98 23.38 -8.79 -0.72
CA GLU A 98 24.44 -7.89 -1.21
C GLU A 98 24.55 -7.72 -2.74
N ASN A 99 23.87 -8.55 -3.53
CA ASN A 99 23.99 -8.58 -5.01
C ASN A 99 22.76 -8.05 -5.73
N PHE A 100 21.92 -7.22 -5.08
CA PHE A 100 20.75 -6.68 -5.72
C PHE A 100 21.05 -5.42 -6.52
N ASP A 101 20.87 -5.54 -7.85
CA ASP A 101 20.85 -4.38 -8.73
C ASP A 101 19.53 -3.61 -8.55
N LYS A 102 19.52 -2.72 -7.54
CA LYS A 102 18.38 -1.81 -7.25
C LYS A 102 18.07 -0.83 -8.39
N SER A 103 18.91 -0.78 -9.45
CA SER A 103 18.68 0.08 -10.60
C SER A 103 17.63 -0.50 -11.57
N LYS A 104 17.33 -1.79 -11.47
CA LYS A 104 16.32 -2.43 -12.33
C LYS A 104 14.91 -2.20 -11.78
N PRO A 105 13.93 -1.94 -12.65
CA PRO A 105 12.54 -1.72 -12.23
C PRO A 105 11.91 -2.92 -11.54
N VAL A 106 12.40 -4.14 -11.80
CA VAL A 106 12.03 -5.38 -11.10
C VAL A 106 13.29 -6.16 -10.82
N THR A 107 13.56 -6.40 -9.55
CA THR A 107 14.75 -7.13 -9.12
C THR A 107 14.59 -8.64 -9.29
N GLN A 108 15.68 -9.38 -9.27
CA GLN A 108 15.63 -10.84 -9.33
C GLN A 108 14.97 -11.45 -8.09
N TRP A 109 15.15 -10.82 -6.94
CA TRP A 109 14.51 -11.24 -5.70
C TRP A 109 12.98 -11.12 -5.79
N GLU A 110 12.47 -10.00 -6.29
CA GLU A 110 11.03 -9.79 -6.49
C GLU A 110 10.45 -10.86 -7.43
N ARG A 111 11.14 -11.17 -8.53
CA ARG A 111 10.72 -12.23 -9.45
C ARG A 111 10.63 -13.60 -8.79
N GLN A 112 11.52 -13.89 -7.84
CA GLN A 112 11.57 -15.18 -7.17
C GLN A 112 10.63 -15.31 -5.99
N ASN A 113 10.24 -14.19 -5.37
CA ASN A 113 9.53 -14.19 -4.09
C ASN A 113 8.13 -13.54 -4.15
N THR A 114 7.78 -12.86 -5.23
CA THR A 114 6.50 -12.13 -5.30
C THR A 114 5.58 -12.56 -6.44
N LEU A 115 6.01 -13.47 -7.31
CA LEU A 115 5.22 -13.93 -8.46
C LEU A 115 4.36 -15.17 -8.16
N ASP A 116 4.53 -15.78 -7.01
CA ASP A 116 3.81 -17.00 -6.59
C ASP A 116 2.63 -16.70 -5.64
N CYS A 117 2.10 -15.48 -5.69
CA CYS A 117 0.96 -15.04 -4.85
C CYS A 117 -0.38 -15.36 -5.50
#